data_8be43fa2f94ad4917aadad142881d16d
#
_entry.id   8be43fa2f94ad4917aadad142881d16d
#
_cell.length_a   1.000
_cell.length_b   1.000
_cell.length_c   1.000
_cell.angle_alpha   90.00
_cell.angle_beta   90.00
_cell.angle_gamma   90.00
#
_symmetry.space_group_name_H-M   'P 1'
#
loop_
_entity.id
_entity.type
_entity.pdbx_description
1 polymer ?
#
loop_
_entity_poly.entity_id
_entity_poly.type
_entity_poly.pdbx_seq_one_letter_code
_entity_poly.pdbx_strand_id
1 'polypeptide(L)'
;MQTLYRLLGFDPTKHNLRTELMAGLTTFLTMSYILAVNPDILASTGMDKGAVFTATALASALGTVLISFLAKLPFAQAPGMGINAFFAFTLVAGMGYSWQTALAAVFVEGVIFILLTAFNVREQIVHCIPKTLRFAISAGIGFFIAFIGLKNSGIIVANPATLVALGPFTPVSTLAAVGIVLSAVLMKLRVRGALFYSIAACTLIGIPLGVTVIPSGFAPLSMPKSLAPTFLQFDFKSLLNPDMALTIFALVFMDIFNTIGTLIGAAANTEMMDAEGNVKNMKEALMADAIGTSVGAVLGTSTVTTFVESSAGIAEGGRTGMTALSTGVLFFVALFFAPLFLLIPSAATTGALVLVGVLMLSSIKDVDFDDISEALPAFVTVIMMILTYNIAEGMSLGLISYTLVKTLSGRWRHVSLTLYIVSALLVLRYVLQL
;
A
#
# COMPACT_ATOMS: atom_id res chain seq x y z
N MET A 1 3.29 -27.61 21.05
CA MET A 1 2.61 -27.54 19.75
C MET A 1 1.12 -27.24 19.89
N GLN A 2 0.36 -27.95 20.70
CA GLN A 2 -1.10 -27.71 20.86
C GLN A 2 -1.45 -26.27 21.26
N THR A 3 -0.69 -25.67 22.19
CA THR A 3 -0.89 -24.27 22.61
C THR A 3 -0.68 -23.30 21.44
N LEU A 4 0.36 -23.48 20.64
CA LEU A 4 0.63 -22.66 19.46
C LEU A 4 -0.47 -22.78 18.41
N TYR A 5 -0.96 -23.99 18.14
CA TYR A 5 -2.07 -24.22 17.21
C TYR A 5 -3.33 -23.47 17.63
N ARG A 6 -3.68 -23.52 18.92
CA ARG A 6 -4.83 -22.79 19.46
C ARG A 6 -4.67 -21.27 19.34
N LEU A 7 -3.46 -20.75 19.57
CA LEU A 7 -3.16 -19.32 19.45
C LEU A 7 -3.29 -18.82 18.00
N LEU A 8 -3.00 -19.69 17.03
CA LEU A 8 -3.06 -19.37 15.60
C LEU A 8 -4.39 -19.77 14.93
N GLY A 9 -5.35 -20.30 15.71
CA GLY A 9 -6.62 -20.78 15.15
C GLY A 9 -6.48 -22.04 14.28
N PHE A 10 -5.35 -22.76 14.36
CA PHE A 10 -5.09 -23.96 13.59
C PHE A 10 -5.67 -25.19 14.30
N ASP A 11 -6.55 -25.90 13.60
CA ASP A 11 -7.12 -27.16 14.05
C ASP A 11 -6.60 -28.31 13.16
N PRO A 12 -5.75 -29.23 13.68
CA PRO A 12 -5.19 -30.32 12.90
C PRO A 12 -6.23 -31.28 12.28
N THR A 13 -7.46 -31.27 12.79
CA THR A 13 -8.56 -32.10 12.25
C THR A 13 -9.20 -31.49 11.01
N LYS A 14 -9.07 -30.16 10.83
CA LYS A 14 -9.68 -29.40 9.72
C LYS A 14 -8.64 -28.85 8.76
N HIS A 15 -7.44 -28.51 9.26
CA HIS A 15 -6.40 -27.82 8.50
C HIS A 15 -5.17 -28.70 8.32
N ASN A 16 -4.54 -28.61 7.16
CA ASN A 16 -3.29 -29.32 6.87
C ASN A 16 -2.11 -28.37 7.03
N LEU A 17 -1.17 -28.68 7.92
CA LEU A 17 0.00 -27.85 8.20
C LEU A 17 0.84 -27.56 6.94
N ARG A 18 1.04 -28.57 6.07
CA ARG A 18 1.78 -28.38 4.82
C ARG A 18 1.09 -27.35 3.91
N THR A 19 -0.25 -27.41 3.80
CA THR A 19 -1.02 -26.45 3.01
C THR A 19 -0.86 -25.04 3.58
N GLU A 20 -0.97 -24.86 4.88
CA GLU A 20 -0.81 -23.56 5.54
C GLU A 20 0.59 -22.97 5.31
N LEU A 21 1.66 -23.78 5.45
CA LEU A 21 3.03 -23.36 5.22
C LEU A 21 3.28 -22.98 3.74
N MET A 22 2.75 -23.79 2.81
CA MET A 22 2.86 -23.50 1.37
C MET A 22 2.06 -22.26 0.97
N ALA A 23 0.89 -22.06 1.56
CA ALA A 23 0.10 -20.85 1.39
C ALA A 23 0.86 -19.61 1.89
N GLY A 24 1.55 -19.72 3.03
CA GLY A 24 2.40 -18.64 3.54
C GLY A 24 3.59 -18.34 2.63
N LEU A 25 4.23 -19.34 2.07
CA LEU A 25 5.29 -19.17 1.07
C LEU A 25 4.75 -18.48 -0.20
N THR A 26 3.57 -18.88 -0.68
CA THR A 26 2.93 -18.27 -1.84
C THR A 26 2.61 -16.80 -1.57
N THR A 27 2.04 -16.47 -0.41
CA THR A 27 1.81 -15.08 0.01
C THR A 27 3.12 -14.28 0.04
N PHE A 28 4.17 -14.82 0.67
CA PHE A 28 5.48 -14.16 0.71
C PHE A 28 6.03 -13.89 -0.69
N LEU A 29 6.03 -14.87 -1.58
CA LEU A 29 6.56 -14.71 -2.95
C LEU A 29 5.76 -13.67 -3.75
N THR A 30 4.43 -13.61 -3.56
CA THR A 30 3.60 -12.63 -4.29
C THR A 30 3.80 -11.20 -3.80
N MET A 31 4.14 -10.99 -2.52
CA MET A 31 4.31 -9.65 -1.95
C MET A 31 5.76 -9.26 -1.66
N SER A 32 6.74 -10.16 -1.84
CA SER A 32 8.16 -9.90 -1.55
C SER A 32 8.78 -8.77 -2.37
N TYR A 33 8.14 -8.37 -3.49
CA TYR A 33 8.54 -7.20 -4.27
C TYR A 33 8.58 -5.91 -3.44
N ILE A 34 7.81 -5.83 -2.34
CA ILE A 34 7.80 -4.67 -1.45
C ILE A 34 9.17 -4.42 -0.80
N LEU A 35 9.96 -5.47 -0.60
CA LEU A 35 11.32 -5.38 -0.08
C LEU A 35 12.31 -4.65 -1.01
N ALA A 36 11.99 -4.58 -2.29
CA ALA A 36 12.74 -3.77 -3.26
C ALA A 36 12.07 -2.40 -3.47
N VAL A 37 10.76 -2.39 -3.68
CA VAL A 37 10.02 -1.20 -4.10
C VAL A 37 9.90 -0.16 -2.97
N ASN A 38 9.61 -0.58 -1.74
CA ASN A 38 9.46 0.37 -0.65
C ASN A 38 10.77 1.12 -0.31
N PRO A 39 11.93 0.45 -0.19
CA PRO A 39 13.22 1.14 -0.04
C PRO A 39 13.54 2.10 -1.19
N ASP A 40 13.19 1.75 -2.44
CA ASP A 40 13.40 2.64 -3.59
C ASP A 40 12.54 3.91 -3.49
N ILE A 41 11.26 3.76 -3.16
CA ILE A 41 10.33 4.90 -3.02
C ILE A 41 10.77 5.81 -1.87
N LEU A 42 11.02 5.26 -0.68
CA LEU A 42 11.36 6.07 0.49
C LEU A 42 12.77 6.66 0.40
N ALA A 43 13.72 5.99 -0.25
CA ALA A 43 15.06 6.55 -0.49
C ALA A 43 15.02 7.82 -1.36
N SER A 44 14.00 7.99 -2.22
CA SER A 44 13.82 9.22 -2.99
C SER A 44 13.57 10.45 -2.13
N THR A 45 13.19 10.28 -0.86
CA THR A 45 13.01 11.34 0.14
C THR A 45 14.28 11.72 0.91
N GLY A 46 15.40 11.03 0.63
CA GLY A 46 16.67 11.19 1.36
C GLY A 46 16.87 10.21 2.52
N MET A 47 15.97 9.24 2.72
CA MET A 47 16.15 8.17 3.70
C MET A 47 17.23 7.18 3.25
N ASP A 48 17.99 6.60 4.21
CA ASP A 48 18.96 5.55 3.90
C ASP A 48 18.27 4.28 3.41
N LYS A 49 18.56 3.88 2.16
CA LYS A 49 17.92 2.75 1.48
C LYS A 49 18.11 1.43 2.25
N GLY A 50 19.27 1.21 2.85
CA GLY A 50 19.57 0.00 3.60
C GLY A 50 18.82 -0.07 4.92
N ALA A 51 18.72 1.04 5.65
CA ALA A 51 17.94 1.15 6.88
C ALA A 51 16.43 0.96 6.59
N VAL A 52 15.90 1.58 5.51
CA VAL A 52 14.52 1.42 5.07
C VAL A 52 14.24 -0.03 4.68
N PHE A 53 15.17 -0.74 4.01
CA PHE A 53 15.01 -2.17 3.73
C PHE A 53 14.83 -2.97 5.02
N THR A 54 15.70 -2.75 6.01
CA THR A 54 15.62 -3.44 7.31
C THR A 54 14.31 -3.09 8.03
N ALA A 55 13.93 -1.81 8.04
CA ALA A 55 12.65 -1.35 8.60
C ALA A 55 11.45 -2.00 7.91
N THR A 56 11.46 -2.08 6.59
CA THR A 56 10.40 -2.72 5.77
C THR A 56 10.25 -4.19 6.11
N ALA A 57 11.36 -4.94 6.11
CA ALA A 57 11.33 -6.37 6.38
C ALA A 57 10.89 -6.68 7.82
N LEU A 58 11.40 -5.92 8.81
CA LEU A 58 11.00 -6.07 10.21
C LEU A 58 9.54 -5.66 10.44
N ALA A 59 9.09 -4.54 9.90
CA ALA A 59 7.72 -4.08 10.05
C ALA A 59 6.74 -5.07 9.40
N SER A 60 7.07 -5.60 8.21
CA SER A 60 6.28 -6.63 7.54
C SER A 60 6.25 -7.94 8.36
N ALA A 61 7.39 -8.37 8.89
CA ALA A 61 7.45 -9.55 9.74
C ALA A 61 6.60 -9.37 11.01
N LEU A 62 6.79 -8.26 11.73
CA LEU A 62 6.08 -7.99 12.99
C LEU A 62 4.58 -7.78 12.76
N GLY A 63 4.15 -6.96 11.78
CA GLY A 63 2.74 -6.77 11.45
C GLY A 63 2.06 -8.07 11.06
N THR A 64 2.72 -8.88 10.22
CA THR A 64 2.19 -10.20 9.82
C THR A 64 2.13 -11.19 10.99
N VAL A 65 3.10 -11.16 11.90
CA VAL A 65 3.05 -11.97 13.13
C VAL A 65 1.93 -11.48 14.04
N LEU A 66 1.74 -10.18 14.19
CA LEU A 66 0.65 -9.61 15.00
C LEU A 66 -0.72 -10.07 14.48
N ILE A 67 -1.00 -9.96 13.18
CA ILE A 67 -2.29 -10.41 12.63
C ILE A 67 -2.47 -11.92 12.77
N SER A 68 -1.39 -12.72 12.70
CA SER A 68 -1.44 -14.16 12.87
C SER A 68 -1.93 -14.57 14.26
N PHE A 69 -1.51 -13.87 15.31
CA PHE A 69 -1.89 -14.17 16.69
C PHE A 69 -3.17 -13.46 17.14
N LEU A 70 -3.36 -12.21 16.77
CA LEU A 70 -4.52 -11.42 17.20
C LEU A 70 -5.78 -11.84 16.43
N ALA A 71 -5.72 -11.79 15.11
CA ALA A 71 -6.87 -12.09 14.26
C ALA A 71 -6.98 -13.58 13.91
N LYS A 72 -5.88 -14.33 13.95
CA LYS A 72 -5.81 -15.76 13.55
C LYS A 72 -6.20 -15.98 12.10
N LEU A 73 -5.95 -14.99 11.25
CA LEU A 73 -6.30 -14.96 9.83
C LEU A 73 -5.06 -15.13 8.95
N PRO A 74 -5.21 -15.65 7.73
CA PRO A 74 -4.10 -15.93 6.79
C PRO A 74 -3.67 -14.69 6.00
N PHE A 75 -3.70 -13.51 6.61
CA PHE A 75 -3.32 -12.26 5.96
C PHE A 75 -1.91 -11.85 6.34
N ALA A 76 -1.22 -11.21 5.40
CA ALA A 76 0.08 -10.62 5.60
C ALA A 76 0.01 -9.09 5.50
N GLN A 77 0.90 -8.44 6.22
CA GLN A 77 1.00 -6.99 6.31
C GLN A 77 2.38 -6.51 5.87
N ALA A 78 2.43 -5.38 5.19
CA ALA A 78 3.67 -4.71 4.80
C ALA A 78 3.39 -3.22 4.52
N PRO A 79 4.42 -2.37 4.34
CA PRO A 79 4.23 -0.98 3.94
C PRO A 79 3.41 -0.85 2.66
N GLY A 80 2.27 -0.14 2.74
CA GLY A 80 1.28 -0.06 1.68
C GLY A 80 1.74 0.81 0.50
N MET A 81 1.67 0.28 -0.73
CA MET A 81 2.20 0.96 -1.92
C MET A 81 1.60 2.33 -2.16
N GLY A 82 0.27 2.47 -2.03
CA GLY A 82 -0.42 3.76 -2.20
C GLY A 82 0.00 4.78 -1.14
N ILE A 83 0.15 4.33 0.09
CA ILE A 83 0.52 5.18 1.22
C ILE A 83 2.01 5.52 1.16
N ASN A 84 2.87 4.61 0.67
CA ASN A 84 4.28 4.90 0.40
C ASN A 84 4.44 6.03 -0.62
N ALA A 85 3.64 5.96 -1.68
CA ALA A 85 3.60 7.00 -2.70
C ALA A 85 3.10 8.34 -2.14
N PHE A 86 2.08 8.31 -1.31
CA PHE A 86 1.60 9.49 -0.59
C PHE A 86 2.67 10.08 0.33
N PHE A 87 3.36 9.25 1.11
CA PHE A 87 4.48 9.65 1.96
C PHE A 87 5.57 10.37 1.16
N ALA A 88 6.09 9.70 0.11
CA ALA A 88 7.26 10.20 -0.61
C ALA A 88 6.92 11.37 -1.54
N PHE A 89 5.82 11.28 -2.29
CA PHE A 89 5.54 12.20 -3.37
C PHE A 89 4.56 13.31 -2.99
N THR A 90 3.63 13.04 -2.08
CA THR A 90 2.71 14.07 -1.59
C THR A 90 3.32 14.83 -0.42
N LEU A 91 3.68 14.15 0.68
CA LEU A 91 4.17 14.83 1.88
C LEU A 91 5.55 15.43 1.70
N VAL A 92 6.52 14.63 1.22
CA VAL A 92 7.90 15.08 1.16
C VAL A 92 8.14 15.92 -0.09
N ALA A 93 7.89 15.38 -1.29
CA ALA A 93 8.20 16.08 -2.54
C ALA A 93 7.21 17.20 -2.87
N GLY A 94 5.91 17.00 -2.61
CA GLY A 94 4.85 17.95 -2.98
C GLY A 94 4.65 19.06 -1.96
N MET A 95 4.53 18.71 -0.68
CA MET A 95 4.29 19.67 0.41
C MET A 95 5.58 20.19 1.06
N GLY A 96 6.76 19.63 0.71
CA GLY A 96 8.06 20.09 1.18
C GLY A 96 8.38 19.73 2.63
N TYR A 97 7.64 18.80 3.24
CA TYR A 97 7.95 18.33 4.59
C TYR A 97 9.18 17.42 4.60
N SER A 98 9.89 17.41 5.72
CA SER A 98 10.97 16.43 5.92
C SER A 98 10.40 15.01 6.03
N TRP A 99 11.17 13.99 5.66
CA TRP A 99 10.75 12.61 5.85
C TRP A 99 10.57 12.26 7.34
N GLN A 100 11.26 12.95 8.25
CA GLN A 100 11.09 12.83 9.70
C GLN A 100 9.70 13.31 10.14
N THR A 101 9.23 14.41 9.58
CA THR A 101 7.86 14.91 9.81
C THR A 101 6.83 13.91 9.23
N ALA A 102 7.09 13.36 8.05
CA ALA A 102 6.21 12.36 7.45
C ALA A 102 6.15 11.07 8.29
N LEU A 103 7.28 10.60 8.86
CA LEU A 103 7.29 9.48 9.81
C LEU A 103 6.52 9.79 11.10
N ALA A 104 6.64 11.01 11.61
CA ALA A 104 5.86 11.43 12.78
C ALA A 104 4.36 11.45 12.47
N ALA A 105 3.95 11.86 11.27
CA ALA A 105 2.56 11.81 10.82
C ALA A 105 2.03 10.37 10.75
N VAL A 106 2.81 9.42 10.20
CA VAL A 106 2.47 7.99 10.17
C VAL A 106 2.38 7.40 11.58
N PHE A 107 3.27 7.81 12.49
CA PHE A 107 3.19 7.35 13.88
C PHE A 107 1.89 7.83 14.55
N VAL A 108 1.54 9.12 14.38
CA VAL A 108 0.29 9.69 14.93
C VAL A 108 -0.94 9.06 14.27
N GLU A 109 -0.90 8.80 12.95
CA GLU A 109 -1.91 8.02 12.23
C GLU A 109 -2.15 6.67 12.91
N GLY A 110 -1.09 5.88 13.13
CA GLY A 110 -1.18 4.57 13.78
C GLY A 110 -1.78 4.64 15.18
N VAL A 111 -1.38 5.64 16.00
CA VAL A 111 -1.95 5.87 17.34
C VAL A 111 -3.44 6.22 17.25
N ILE A 112 -3.84 7.12 16.35
CA ILE A 112 -5.24 7.45 16.13
C ILE A 112 -6.01 6.21 15.70
N PHE A 113 -5.47 5.39 14.79
CA PHE A 113 -6.12 4.18 14.32
C PHE A 113 -6.29 3.14 15.45
N ILE A 114 -5.30 2.99 16.34
CA ILE A 114 -5.41 2.15 17.56
C ILE A 114 -6.61 2.63 18.41
N LEU A 115 -6.70 3.93 18.69
CA LEU A 115 -7.77 4.51 19.47
C LEU A 115 -9.14 4.31 18.81
N LEU A 116 -9.27 4.60 17.52
CA LEU A 116 -10.52 4.40 16.76
C LEU A 116 -10.97 2.94 16.78
N THR A 117 -10.02 2.00 16.66
CA THR A 117 -10.31 0.56 16.71
C THR A 117 -10.69 0.10 18.10
N ALA A 118 -10.02 0.60 19.15
CA ALA A 118 -10.32 0.28 20.54
C ALA A 118 -11.74 0.72 20.94
N PHE A 119 -12.15 1.94 20.52
CA PHE A 119 -13.46 2.52 20.84
C PHE A 119 -14.59 2.13 19.87
N ASN A 120 -14.33 1.24 18.87
CA ASN A 120 -15.30 0.81 17.85
C ASN A 120 -15.91 1.97 17.02
N VAL A 121 -15.22 3.10 16.89
CA VAL A 121 -15.68 4.28 16.13
C VAL A 121 -15.56 4.07 14.62
N ARG A 122 -14.79 3.09 14.20
CA ARG A 122 -14.46 2.82 12.79
C ARG A 122 -15.67 2.62 11.88
N GLU A 123 -16.74 1.95 12.35
CA GLU A 123 -17.93 1.70 11.53
C GLU A 123 -18.59 3.02 11.12
N GLN A 124 -18.59 4.02 12.00
CA GLN A 124 -19.10 5.34 11.71
C GLN A 124 -18.24 6.07 10.66
N ILE A 125 -16.91 5.91 10.71
CA ILE A 125 -15.98 6.53 9.75
C ILE A 125 -16.13 5.89 8.36
N VAL A 126 -16.24 4.56 8.29
CA VAL A 126 -16.44 3.85 7.01
C VAL A 126 -17.71 4.32 6.30
N HIS A 127 -18.76 4.66 7.04
CA HIS A 127 -20.00 5.16 6.45
C HIS A 127 -19.96 6.65 6.02
N CYS A 128 -18.95 7.42 6.45
CA CYS A 128 -18.85 8.84 6.12
C CYS A 128 -18.55 9.11 4.63
N ILE A 129 -17.76 8.24 3.97
CA ILE A 129 -17.44 8.42 2.55
C ILE A 129 -18.31 7.53 1.67
N PRO A 130 -18.91 8.12 0.62
CA PRO A 130 -19.70 7.39 -0.35
C PRO A 130 -18.92 6.24 -1.00
N LYS A 131 -19.60 5.11 -1.26
CA LYS A 131 -18.99 3.91 -1.87
C LYS A 131 -18.25 4.25 -3.17
N THR A 132 -18.86 5.07 -4.02
CA THR A 132 -18.29 5.54 -5.28
C THR A 132 -16.93 6.20 -5.11
N LEU A 133 -16.80 7.11 -4.15
CA LEU A 133 -15.52 7.78 -3.90
C LEU A 133 -14.46 6.82 -3.35
N ARG A 134 -14.84 5.81 -2.56
CA ARG A 134 -13.91 4.77 -2.10
C ARG A 134 -13.32 3.99 -3.27
N PHE A 135 -14.15 3.59 -4.23
CA PHE A 135 -13.71 2.90 -5.44
C PHE A 135 -12.85 3.81 -6.33
N ALA A 136 -13.26 5.06 -6.49
CA ALA A 136 -12.50 6.05 -7.24
C ALA A 136 -11.12 6.35 -6.61
N ILE A 137 -11.03 6.46 -5.28
CA ILE A 137 -9.77 6.64 -4.56
C ILE A 137 -8.85 5.46 -4.81
N SER A 138 -9.32 4.23 -4.66
CA SER A 138 -8.53 3.03 -4.94
C SER A 138 -8.01 3.00 -6.38
N ALA A 139 -8.89 3.27 -7.34
CA ALA A 139 -8.52 3.33 -8.76
C ALA A 139 -7.50 4.46 -9.05
N GLY A 140 -7.72 5.65 -8.48
CA GLY A 140 -6.83 6.81 -8.62
C GLY A 140 -5.44 6.55 -8.07
N ILE A 141 -5.34 5.92 -6.89
CA ILE A 141 -4.06 5.49 -6.32
C ILE A 141 -3.38 4.47 -7.24
N GLY A 142 -4.12 3.52 -7.80
CA GLY A 142 -3.59 2.55 -8.76
C GLY A 142 -2.98 3.22 -10.00
N PHE A 143 -3.70 4.14 -10.62
CA PHE A 143 -3.17 4.95 -11.73
C PHE A 143 -1.95 5.77 -11.33
N PHE A 144 -1.97 6.37 -10.15
CA PHE A 144 -0.86 7.20 -9.64
C PHE A 144 0.41 6.36 -9.45
N ILE A 145 0.31 5.16 -8.85
CA ILE A 145 1.43 4.24 -8.69
C ILE A 145 2.00 3.80 -10.05
N ALA A 146 1.12 3.44 -11.00
CA ALA A 146 1.55 3.09 -12.35
C ALA A 146 2.27 4.26 -13.04
N PHE A 147 1.75 5.48 -12.91
CA PHE A 147 2.38 6.68 -13.45
C PHE A 147 3.77 6.94 -12.86
N ILE A 148 3.93 6.76 -11.53
CA ILE A 148 5.25 6.84 -10.86
C ILE A 148 6.22 5.83 -11.47
N GLY A 149 5.81 4.57 -11.62
CA GLY A 149 6.65 3.53 -12.22
C GLY A 149 7.10 3.90 -13.64
N LEU A 150 6.19 4.37 -14.48
CA LEU A 150 6.47 4.81 -15.86
C LEU A 150 7.38 6.04 -15.90
N LYS A 151 7.22 6.99 -14.98
CA LYS A 151 8.06 8.19 -14.87
C LYS A 151 9.48 7.82 -14.40
N ASN A 152 9.61 7.04 -13.35
CA ASN A 152 10.92 6.69 -12.78
C ASN A 152 11.78 5.83 -13.74
N SER A 153 11.13 5.07 -14.61
CA SER A 153 11.81 4.29 -15.65
C SER A 153 12.10 5.08 -16.95
N GLY A 154 11.69 6.34 -17.02
CA GLY A 154 11.88 7.18 -18.20
C GLY A 154 11.00 6.82 -19.39
N ILE A 155 9.97 5.97 -19.22
CA ILE A 155 8.96 5.73 -20.26
C ILE A 155 8.10 6.98 -20.45
N ILE A 156 7.74 7.66 -19.35
CA ILE A 156 7.11 8.97 -19.36
C ILE A 156 8.11 10.00 -18.86
N VAL A 157 8.25 11.10 -19.61
CA VAL A 157 9.14 12.21 -19.28
C VAL A 157 8.39 13.53 -19.27
N ALA A 158 8.93 14.54 -18.57
CA ALA A 158 8.38 15.88 -18.57
C ALA A 158 8.50 16.53 -19.96
N ASN A 159 7.48 17.24 -20.37
CA ASN A 159 7.46 18.03 -21.61
C ASN A 159 6.85 19.40 -21.34
N PRO A 160 7.55 20.51 -21.64
CA PRO A 160 7.06 21.85 -21.36
C PRO A 160 5.75 22.22 -22.08
N ALA A 161 5.49 21.63 -23.26
CA ALA A 161 4.32 21.93 -24.05
C ALA A 161 3.07 21.10 -23.67
N THR A 162 3.28 19.83 -23.27
CA THR A 162 2.19 18.86 -23.05
C THR A 162 2.19 18.30 -21.64
N LEU A 163 3.00 18.85 -20.73
CA LEU A 163 3.30 18.41 -19.37
C LEU A 163 4.06 17.07 -19.33
N VAL A 164 3.63 16.08 -20.09
CA VAL A 164 4.27 14.77 -20.21
C VAL A 164 4.34 14.31 -21.66
N ALA A 165 5.34 13.51 -21.97
CA ALA A 165 5.53 12.86 -23.28
C ALA A 165 6.13 11.48 -23.13
N LEU A 166 6.07 10.67 -24.19
CA LEU A 166 6.82 9.42 -24.28
C LEU A 166 8.32 9.72 -24.32
N GLY A 167 9.06 9.11 -23.42
CA GLY A 167 10.52 9.24 -23.35
C GLY A 167 11.24 8.45 -24.43
N PRO A 168 12.55 8.71 -24.64
CA PRO A 168 13.38 7.95 -25.56
C PRO A 168 13.56 6.50 -25.07
N PHE A 169 13.73 5.58 -26.03
CA PHE A 169 14.07 4.20 -25.72
C PHE A 169 15.54 4.10 -25.26
N THR A 170 15.72 4.02 -23.96
CA THR A 170 17.02 3.80 -23.30
C THR A 170 17.09 2.36 -22.80
N PRO A 171 18.27 1.82 -22.42
CA PRO A 171 18.35 0.52 -21.75
C PRO A 171 17.45 0.42 -20.53
N VAL A 172 17.29 1.52 -19.75
CA VAL A 172 16.43 1.59 -18.56
C VAL A 172 14.96 1.48 -18.94
N SER A 173 14.47 2.31 -19.88
CA SER A 173 13.06 2.29 -20.30
C SER A 173 12.70 1.01 -21.05
N THR A 174 13.64 0.44 -21.81
CA THR A 174 13.47 -0.86 -22.49
C THR A 174 13.32 -1.99 -21.46
N LEU A 175 14.21 -2.04 -20.45
CA LEU A 175 14.14 -3.03 -19.39
C LEU A 175 12.81 -2.93 -18.63
N ALA A 176 12.34 -1.71 -18.35
CA ALA A 176 11.06 -1.48 -17.71
C ALA A 176 9.87 -1.96 -18.56
N ALA A 177 9.89 -1.68 -19.86
CA ALA A 177 8.87 -2.18 -20.79
C ALA A 177 8.83 -3.72 -20.84
N VAL A 178 10.01 -4.37 -20.90
CA VAL A 178 10.11 -5.83 -20.79
C VAL A 178 9.53 -6.32 -19.45
N GLY A 179 9.80 -5.63 -18.35
CA GLY A 179 9.27 -5.95 -17.02
C GLY A 179 7.74 -5.87 -16.95
N ILE A 180 7.13 -4.86 -17.58
CA ILE A 180 5.67 -4.74 -17.66
C ILE A 180 5.06 -5.93 -18.39
N VAL A 181 5.58 -6.25 -19.58
CA VAL A 181 5.09 -7.36 -20.41
C VAL A 181 5.29 -8.69 -19.70
N LEU A 182 6.47 -8.93 -19.14
CA LEU A 182 6.80 -10.16 -18.44
C LEU A 182 5.91 -10.36 -17.21
N SER A 183 5.70 -9.32 -16.40
CA SER A 183 4.79 -9.36 -15.26
C SER A 183 3.37 -9.72 -15.70
N ALA A 184 2.86 -9.09 -16.76
CA ALA A 184 1.52 -9.35 -17.28
C ALA A 184 1.38 -10.80 -17.81
N VAL A 185 2.38 -11.29 -18.54
CA VAL A 185 2.38 -12.67 -19.06
C VAL A 185 2.41 -13.69 -17.93
N LEU A 186 3.31 -13.53 -16.95
CA LEU A 186 3.42 -14.43 -15.80
C LEU A 186 2.13 -14.44 -14.96
N MET A 187 1.50 -13.29 -14.76
CA MET A 187 0.20 -13.20 -14.08
C MET A 187 -0.90 -13.90 -14.90
N LYS A 188 -0.95 -13.70 -16.23
CA LYS A 188 -1.91 -14.38 -17.11
C LYS A 188 -1.74 -15.90 -17.09
N LEU A 189 -0.51 -16.38 -17.00
CA LEU A 189 -0.18 -17.80 -16.86
C LEU A 189 -0.41 -18.33 -15.44
N ARG A 190 -0.89 -17.49 -14.52
CA ARG A 190 -1.14 -17.84 -13.12
C ARG A 190 0.10 -18.36 -12.40
N VAL A 191 1.28 -17.84 -12.73
CA VAL A 191 2.54 -18.18 -12.04
C VAL A 191 2.50 -17.58 -10.64
N ARG A 192 2.66 -18.43 -9.63
CA ARG A 192 2.75 -17.98 -8.23
C ARG A 192 3.97 -17.11 -8.04
N GLY A 193 3.82 -15.93 -7.44
CA GLY A 193 4.92 -14.97 -7.30
C GLY A 193 5.35 -14.31 -8.63
N ALA A 194 4.44 -14.16 -9.60
CA ALA A 194 4.69 -13.59 -10.92
C ALA A 194 5.51 -12.28 -10.87
N LEU A 195 5.16 -11.37 -9.98
CA LEU A 195 5.86 -10.08 -9.81
C LEU A 195 7.30 -10.29 -9.32
N PHE A 196 7.52 -11.18 -8.36
CA PHE A 196 8.86 -11.51 -7.87
C PHE A 196 9.74 -12.08 -8.99
N TYR A 197 9.24 -13.07 -9.75
CA TYR A 197 9.99 -13.67 -10.86
C TYR A 197 10.25 -12.67 -11.99
N SER A 198 9.30 -11.78 -12.27
CA SER A 198 9.50 -10.71 -13.25
C SER A 198 10.61 -9.75 -12.83
N ILE A 199 10.62 -9.31 -11.58
CA ILE A 199 11.66 -8.45 -11.02
C ILE A 199 13.01 -9.15 -11.07
N ALA A 200 13.08 -10.41 -10.64
CA ALA A 200 14.32 -11.19 -10.66
C ALA A 200 14.85 -11.36 -12.09
N ALA A 201 14.00 -11.72 -13.05
CA ALA A 201 14.38 -11.84 -14.45
C ALA A 201 14.87 -10.51 -15.03
N CYS A 202 14.14 -9.40 -14.78
CA CYS A 202 14.57 -8.07 -15.23
C CYS A 202 15.89 -7.64 -14.58
N THR A 203 16.10 -7.96 -13.31
CA THR A 203 17.38 -7.67 -12.64
C THR A 203 18.53 -8.41 -13.31
N LEU A 204 18.35 -9.69 -13.69
CA LEU A 204 19.35 -10.47 -14.42
C LEU A 204 19.57 -9.93 -15.84
N ILE A 205 18.50 -9.62 -16.57
CA ILE A 205 18.57 -9.02 -17.92
C ILE A 205 19.25 -7.64 -17.86
N GLY A 206 19.06 -6.91 -16.77
CA GLY A 206 19.68 -5.60 -16.56
C GLY A 206 21.21 -5.64 -16.42
N ILE A 207 21.81 -6.80 -16.08
CA ILE A 207 23.29 -6.93 -15.97
C ILE A 207 23.97 -6.68 -17.31
N PRO A 208 23.68 -7.43 -18.39
CA PRO A 208 24.31 -7.18 -19.69
C PRO A 208 23.91 -5.83 -20.30
N LEU A 209 22.79 -5.23 -19.91
CA LEU A 209 22.37 -3.91 -20.34
C LEU A 209 23.06 -2.76 -19.57
N GLY A 210 23.87 -3.06 -18.56
CA GLY A 210 24.53 -2.06 -17.70
C GLY A 210 23.57 -1.30 -16.77
N VAL A 211 22.31 -1.75 -16.64
CA VAL A 211 21.29 -1.15 -15.75
C VAL A 211 21.41 -1.69 -14.33
N THR A 212 21.71 -2.99 -14.21
CA THR A 212 21.98 -3.64 -12.91
C THR A 212 23.47 -3.70 -12.68
N VAL A 213 23.97 -2.95 -11.70
CA VAL A 213 25.40 -2.88 -11.39
C VAL A 213 25.68 -3.76 -10.16
N ILE A 214 26.48 -4.81 -10.36
CA ILE A 214 26.91 -5.68 -9.26
C ILE A 214 28.12 -5.04 -8.60
N PRO A 215 28.04 -4.68 -7.28
CA PRO A 215 29.18 -4.10 -6.58
C PRO A 215 30.36 -5.08 -6.48
N SER A 216 31.58 -4.55 -6.49
CA SER A 216 32.77 -5.35 -6.19
C SER A 216 32.68 -5.93 -4.77
N GLY A 217 32.91 -7.25 -4.65
CA GLY A 217 32.77 -7.94 -3.36
C GLY A 217 31.31 -8.28 -2.99
N PHE A 218 30.41 -8.34 -3.97
CA PHE A 218 29.02 -8.74 -3.75
C PHE A 218 28.91 -10.10 -3.06
N ALA A 219 28.20 -10.12 -1.93
CA ALA A 219 27.82 -11.35 -1.25
C ALA A 219 26.28 -11.39 -1.15
N PRO A 220 25.63 -12.50 -1.52
CA PRO A 220 24.16 -12.60 -1.52
C PRO A 220 23.56 -12.58 -0.11
N LEU A 221 24.36 -12.93 0.90
CA LEU A 221 24.01 -12.93 2.31
C LEU A 221 24.81 -11.88 3.04
N SER A 222 24.16 -11.11 3.91
CA SER A 222 24.79 -10.15 4.82
C SER A 222 24.06 -10.08 6.14
N MET A 223 24.70 -9.52 7.16
CA MET A 223 23.99 -9.08 8.37
C MET A 223 23.00 -7.96 7.99
N PRO A 224 21.84 -7.87 8.67
CA PRO A 224 20.89 -6.79 8.47
C PRO A 224 21.56 -5.42 8.57
N LYS A 225 21.16 -4.49 7.70
CA LYS A 225 21.65 -3.11 7.77
C LYS A 225 21.15 -2.43 9.02
N SER A 226 21.98 -1.53 9.60
CA SER A 226 21.62 -0.78 10.80
C SER A 226 20.34 0.04 10.59
N LEU A 227 19.46 0.03 11.59
CA LEU A 227 18.26 0.89 11.64
C LEU A 227 18.59 2.31 12.15
N ALA A 228 19.78 2.55 12.71
CA ALA A 228 20.12 3.83 13.36
C ALA A 228 19.78 5.08 12.51
N PRO A 229 19.92 5.08 11.17
CA PRO A 229 19.57 6.25 10.36
C PRO A 229 18.06 6.58 10.35
N THR A 230 17.18 5.62 10.64
CA THR A 230 15.72 5.79 10.49
C THR A 230 14.94 5.54 11.79
N PHE A 231 15.54 4.85 12.75
CA PHE A 231 14.88 4.46 14.01
C PHE A 231 14.56 5.66 14.88
N LEU A 232 13.27 5.83 15.24
CA LEU A 232 12.75 6.93 16.08
C LEU A 232 13.11 8.34 15.56
N GLN A 233 13.34 8.49 14.26
CA GLN A 233 13.67 9.77 13.65
C GLN A 233 12.38 10.58 13.38
N PHE A 234 11.74 11.05 14.45
CA PHE A 234 10.51 11.83 14.38
C PHE A 234 10.77 13.33 14.52
N ASP A 235 10.14 14.14 13.66
CA ASP A 235 9.99 15.57 13.85
C ASP A 235 8.51 15.93 14.05
N PHE A 236 8.13 16.18 15.31
CA PHE A 236 6.74 16.54 15.68
C PHE A 236 6.43 18.03 15.55
N LYS A 237 7.42 18.89 15.32
CA LYS A 237 7.22 20.36 15.34
C LYS A 237 6.24 20.81 14.26
N SER A 238 6.36 20.24 13.08
CA SER A 238 5.52 20.59 11.93
C SER A 238 4.13 19.93 11.92
N LEU A 239 3.86 19.01 12.85
CA LEU A 239 2.54 18.35 12.95
C LEU A 239 1.41 19.27 13.42
N LEU A 240 1.74 20.39 14.05
CA LEU A 240 0.75 21.38 14.52
C LEU A 240 0.19 22.27 13.40
N ASN A 241 0.70 22.15 12.19
CA ASN A 241 0.17 22.86 11.04
C ASN A 241 -1.23 22.30 10.67
N PRO A 242 -2.21 23.17 10.34
CA PRO A 242 -3.55 22.71 9.95
C PRO A 242 -3.56 21.72 8.77
N ASP A 243 -2.66 21.91 7.80
CA ASP A 243 -2.51 21.00 6.66
C ASP A 243 -2.11 19.60 7.08
N MET A 244 -1.29 19.48 8.11
CA MET A 244 -0.84 18.20 8.62
C MET A 244 -1.97 17.42 9.30
N ALA A 245 -2.89 18.12 9.97
CA ALA A 245 -4.07 17.47 10.55
C ALA A 245 -4.96 16.83 9.47
N LEU A 246 -5.19 17.53 8.36
CA LEU A 246 -5.91 16.98 7.20
C LEU A 246 -5.15 15.83 6.54
N THR A 247 -3.84 15.94 6.48
CA THR A 247 -2.94 14.90 5.96
C THR A 247 -3.01 13.62 6.81
N ILE A 248 -2.91 13.74 8.13
CA ILE A 248 -3.03 12.60 9.06
C ILE A 248 -4.42 11.97 8.93
N PHE A 249 -5.47 12.79 8.83
CA PHE A 249 -6.82 12.29 8.57
C PHE A 249 -6.88 11.49 7.26
N ALA A 250 -6.27 11.99 6.19
CA ALA A 250 -6.21 11.29 4.90
C ALA A 250 -5.45 9.95 5.01
N LEU A 251 -4.33 9.92 5.74
CA LEU A 251 -3.56 8.70 6.00
C LEU A 251 -4.39 7.66 6.73
N VAL A 252 -4.97 8.00 7.90
CA VAL A 252 -5.86 7.12 8.68
C VAL A 252 -6.97 6.56 7.79
N PHE A 253 -7.52 7.41 6.96
CA PHE A 253 -8.61 7.09 6.08
C PHE A 253 -8.20 6.07 5.00
N MET A 254 -7.09 6.36 4.31
CA MET A 254 -6.55 5.48 3.26
C MET A 254 -6.21 4.10 3.83
N ASP A 255 -5.62 4.05 5.01
CA ASP A 255 -5.22 2.80 5.67
C ASP A 255 -6.43 1.95 6.07
N ILE A 256 -7.41 2.54 6.76
CA ILE A 256 -8.66 1.86 7.15
C ILE A 256 -9.35 1.24 5.92
N PHE A 257 -9.49 2.01 4.83
CA PHE A 257 -10.21 1.50 3.65
C PHE A 257 -9.41 0.46 2.88
N ASN A 258 -8.10 0.62 2.78
CA ASN A 258 -7.24 -0.36 2.14
C ASN A 258 -7.32 -1.70 2.89
N THR A 259 -7.18 -1.69 4.21
CA THR A 259 -7.22 -2.90 5.03
C THR A 259 -8.60 -3.54 5.04
N ILE A 260 -9.68 -2.78 5.25
CA ILE A 260 -11.05 -3.34 5.22
C ILE A 260 -11.38 -3.90 3.84
N GLY A 261 -11.07 -3.17 2.78
CA GLY A 261 -11.30 -3.62 1.41
C GLY A 261 -10.57 -4.92 1.09
N THR A 262 -9.31 -5.01 1.50
CA THR A 262 -8.48 -6.21 1.34
C THR A 262 -9.03 -7.40 2.13
N LEU A 263 -9.37 -7.20 3.42
CA LEU A 263 -9.91 -8.26 4.27
C LEU A 263 -11.22 -8.81 3.71
N ILE A 264 -12.16 -7.94 3.36
CA ILE A 264 -13.46 -8.36 2.79
C ILE A 264 -13.26 -9.02 1.43
N GLY A 265 -12.48 -8.40 0.53
CA GLY A 265 -12.29 -8.89 -0.83
C GLY A 265 -11.62 -10.26 -0.88
N ALA A 266 -10.59 -10.49 -0.08
CA ALA A 266 -9.86 -11.76 -0.07
C ALA A 266 -10.55 -12.85 0.77
N ALA A 267 -11.36 -12.48 1.79
CA ALA A 267 -12.15 -13.43 2.57
C ALA A 267 -13.46 -13.83 1.85
N ALA A 268 -13.87 -13.11 0.82
CA ALA A 268 -15.11 -13.38 0.11
C ALA A 268 -15.19 -14.84 -0.38
N ASN A 269 -16.34 -15.45 -0.18
CA ASN A 269 -16.60 -16.87 -0.52
C ASN A 269 -15.74 -17.90 0.24
N THR A 270 -15.21 -17.53 1.41
CA THR A 270 -14.48 -18.43 2.30
C THR A 270 -15.18 -18.59 3.65
N GLU A 271 -14.79 -19.59 4.43
CA GLU A 271 -15.27 -19.79 5.80
C GLU A 271 -14.81 -18.72 6.81
N MET A 272 -13.97 -17.77 6.38
CA MET A 272 -13.56 -16.61 7.18
C MET A 272 -14.65 -15.54 7.30
N MET A 273 -15.70 -15.61 6.47
CA MET A 273 -16.89 -14.76 6.61
C MET A 273 -17.87 -15.36 7.61
N ASP A 274 -18.59 -14.49 8.33
CA ASP A 274 -19.76 -14.90 9.12
C ASP A 274 -21.04 -14.93 8.27
N ALA A 275 -22.17 -15.33 8.88
CA ALA A 275 -23.45 -15.41 8.19
C ALA A 275 -23.98 -14.03 7.77
N GLU A 276 -23.54 -12.97 8.43
CA GLU A 276 -23.90 -11.57 8.19
C GLU A 276 -23.02 -10.92 7.12
N GLY A 277 -22.01 -11.63 6.58
CA GLY A 277 -21.10 -11.15 5.56
C GLY A 277 -19.94 -10.30 6.09
N ASN A 278 -19.60 -10.40 7.37
CA ASN A 278 -18.43 -9.75 7.95
C ASN A 278 -17.28 -10.74 8.07
N VAL A 279 -16.06 -10.23 8.02
CA VAL A 279 -14.85 -11.04 8.26
C VAL A 279 -14.72 -11.32 9.75
N LYS A 280 -14.58 -12.58 10.11
CA LYS A 280 -14.34 -13.00 11.50
C LYS A 280 -13.08 -12.32 12.06
N ASN A 281 -13.12 -11.90 13.33
CA ASN A 281 -12.02 -11.22 14.02
C ASN A 281 -11.49 -9.97 13.27
N MET A 282 -12.38 -9.25 12.56
CA MET A 282 -11.99 -8.03 11.82
C MET A 282 -11.42 -6.96 12.74
N LYS A 283 -11.95 -6.81 13.94
CA LYS A 283 -11.46 -5.83 14.93
C LYS A 283 -10.01 -6.12 15.31
N GLU A 284 -9.69 -7.38 15.53
CA GLU A 284 -8.35 -7.84 15.88
C GLU A 284 -7.38 -7.68 14.69
N ALA A 285 -7.85 -7.87 13.46
CA ALA A 285 -7.06 -7.65 12.25
C ALA A 285 -6.72 -6.16 12.09
N LEU A 286 -7.69 -5.27 12.29
CA LEU A 286 -7.48 -3.83 12.23
C LEU A 286 -6.62 -3.32 13.39
N MET A 287 -6.70 -3.94 14.56
CA MET A 287 -5.80 -3.62 15.69
C MET A 287 -4.35 -4.03 15.36
N ALA A 288 -4.14 -5.19 14.74
CA ALA A 288 -2.82 -5.63 14.28
C ALA A 288 -2.23 -4.66 13.25
N ASP A 289 -3.06 -4.18 12.33
CA ASP A 289 -2.72 -3.20 11.29
C ASP A 289 -2.27 -1.87 11.91
N ALA A 290 -3.06 -1.32 12.81
CA ALA A 290 -2.76 -0.06 13.51
C ALA A 290 -1.48 -0.12 14.37
N ILE A 291 -1.26 -1.26 15.07
CA ILE A 291 -0.02 -1.49 15.81
C ILE A 291 1.15 -1.65 14.84
N GLY A 292 0.95 -2.40 13.73
CA GLY A 292 1.93 -2.57 12.67
C GLY A 292 2.39 -1.24 12.07
N THR A 293 1.46 -0.33 11.80
CA THR A 293 1.73 1.04 11.34
C THR A 293 2.57 1.84 12.35
N SER A 294 2.15 1.85 13.62
CA SER A 294 2.91 2.56 14.67
C SER A 294 4.32 2.02 14.83
N VAL A 295 4.48 0.69 14.83
CA VAL A 295 5.79 0.03 14.91
C VAL A 295 6.61 0.28 13.64
N GLY A 296 5.99 0.24 12.47
CA GLY A 296 6.64 0.56 11.19
C GLY A 296 7.24 1.96 11.18
N ALA A 297 6.48 2.96 11.63
CA ALA A 297 6.97 4.33 11.76
C ALA A 297 8.16 4.45 12.74
N VAL A 298 8.11 3.76 13.88
CA VAL A 298 9.22 3.68 14.84
C VAL A 298 10.48 3.10 14.20
N LEU A 299 10.34 2.05 13.41
CA LEU A 299 11.46 1.42 12.69
C LEU A 299 11.99 2.29 11.54
N GLY A 300 11.19 3.20 11.01
CA GLY A 300 11.55 4.08 9.91
C GLY A 300 11.03 3.63 8.55
N THR A 301 9.81 3.12 8.51
CA THR A 301 9.07 2.87 7.26
C THR A 301 7.69 3.54 7.32
N SER A 302 7.01 3.60 6.19
CA SER A 302 5.66 4.16 6.07
C SER A 302 4.59 3.24 6.66
N THR A 303 3.33 3.64 6.56
CA THR A 303 2.14 2.91 7.04
C THR A 303 2.15 1.44 6.61
N VAL A 304 2.07 0.55 7.57
CA VAL A 304 1.95 -0.90 7.36
C VAL A 304 0.49 -1.26 7.26
N THR A 305 0.09 -1.93 6.19
CA THR A 305 -1.30 -2.26 5.90
C THR A 305 -1.45 -3.70 5.42
N THR A 306 -2.66 -4.22 5.41
CA THR A 306 -2.95 -5.59 4.95
C THR A 306 -2.91 -5.67 3.43
N PHE A 307 -2.18 -6.66 2.90
CA PHE A 307 -1.92 -6.83 1.46
C PHE A 307 -2.93 -7.75 0.79
N VAL A 308 -3.44 -7.29 -0.37
CA VAL A 308 -4.39 -8.06 -1.21
C VAL A 308 -3.76 -9.34 -1.79
N GLU A 309 -2.45 -9.37 -1.94
CA GLU A 309 -1.67 -10.54 -2.35
C GLU A 309 -1.82 -11.74 -1.40
N SER A 310 -2.30 -11.51 -0.18
CA SER A 310 -2.71 -12.59 0.74
C SER A 310 -3.77 -13.50 0.12
N SER A 311 -4.57 -12.99 -0.82
CA SER A 311 -5.54 -13.78 -1.59
C SER A 311 -4.91 -14.96 -2.34
N ALA A 312 -3.64 -14.84 -2.74
CA ALA A 312 -2.92 -15.93 -3.41
C ALA A 312 -2.67 -17.11 -2.45
N GLY A 313 -2.25 -16.85 -1.21
CA GLY A 313 -2.14 -17.90 -0.19
C GLY A 313 -3.49 -18.46 0.24
N ILE A 314 -4.52 -17.60 0.34
CA ILE A 314 -5.89 -18.02 0.63
C ILE A 314 -6.40 -18.97 -0.47
N ALA A 315 -6.13 -18.67 -1.74
CA ALA A 315 -6.46 -19.52 -2.88
C ALA A 315 -5.75 -20.89 -2.86
N GLU A 316 -4.55 -20.97 -2.25
CA GLU A 316 -3.81 -22.22 -2.01
C GLU A 316 -4.37 -23.05 -0.85
N GLY A 317 -5.34 -22.54 -0.12
CA GLY A 317 -5.96 -23.19 1.02
C GLY A 317 -5.48 -22.70 2.39
N GLY A 318 -4.76 -21.58 2.46
CA GLY A 318 -4.45 -20.89 3.72
C GLY A 318 -5.73 -20.38 4.38
N ARG A 319 -5.94 -20.70 5.66
CA ARG A 319 -7.18 -20.37 6.39
C ARG A 319 -6.93 -19.80 7.78
N THR A 320 -5.73 -19.97 8.32
CA THR A 320 -5.43 -19.69 9.71
C THR A 320 -4.24 -18.75 9.87
N GLY A 321 -4.00 -18.29 11.10
CA GLY A 321 -2.80 -17.52 11.43
C GLY A 321 -1.48 -18.26 11.18
N MET A 322 -1.52 -19.60 10.96
CA MET A 322 -0.32 -20.37 10.61
C MET A 322 0.24 -19.92 9.24
N THR A 323 -0.63 -19.64 8.25
CA THR A 323 -0.24 -19.06 6.95
C THR A 323 0.47 -17.72 7.15
N ALA A 324 -0.15 -16.81 7.92
CA ALA A 324 0.43 -15.50 8.21
C ALA A 324 1.76 -15.62 8.97
N LEU A 325 1.83 -16.49 9.99
CA LEU A 325 3.09 -16.74 10.71
C LEU A 325 4.21 -17.21 9.78
N SER A 326 3.90 -18.15 8.87
CA SER A 326 4.87 -18.63 7.86
C SER A 326 5.39 -17.48 7.00
N THR A 327 4.49 -16.60 6.53
CA THR A 327 4.86 -15.41 5.75
C THR A 327 5.73 -14.44 6.57
N GLY A 328 5.36 -14.17 7.83
CA GLY A 328 6.12 -13.28 8.72
C GLY A 328 7.54 -13.79 8.98
N VAL A 329 7.71 -15.11 9.19
CA VAL A 329 9.03 -15.75 9.33
C VAL A 329 9.86 -15.58 8.06
N LEU A 330 9.27 -15.70 6.87
CA LEU A 330 9.98 -15.50 5.60
C LEU A 330 10.42 -14.05 5.41
N PHE A 331 9.62 -13.06 5.83
CA PHE A 331 10.05 -11.65 5.86
C PHE A 331 11.24 -11.43 6.81
N PHE A 332 11.23 -12.08 7.98
CA PHE A 332 12.36 -12.02 8.90
C PHE A 332 13.62 -12.65 8.29
N VAL A 333 13.49 -13.79 7.63
CA VAL A 333 14.60 -14.45 6.92
C VAL A 333 15.14 -13.57 5.79
N ALA A 334 14.28 -12.85 5.09
CA ALA A 334 14.66 -11.95 3.99
C ALA A 334 15.63 -10.82 4.44
N LEU A 335 15.68 -10.47 5.72
CA LEU A 335 16.67 -9.51 6.28
C LEU A 335 18.11 -9.87 5.92
N PHE A 336 18.44 -11.15 5.91
CA PHE A 336 19.78 -11.64 5.62
C PHE A 336 20.11 -11.63 4.12
N PHE A 337 19.11 -11.48 3.27
CA PHE A 337 19.21 -11.39 1.82
C PHE A 337 19.17 -9.93 1.30
N ALA A 338 19.37 -8.95 2.18
CA ALA A 338 19.37 -7.53 1.83
C ALA A 338 20.18 -7.19 0.57
N PRO A 339 21.41 -7.72 0.34
CA PRO A 339 22.18 -7.40 -0.85
C PRO A 339 21.47 -7.77 -2.17
N LEU A 340 20.72 -8.89 -2.17
CA LEU A 340 19.98 -9.33 -3.35
C LEU A 340 18.82 -8.37 -3.69
N PHE A 341 18.07 -7.92 -2.67
CA PHE A 341 16.96 -6.98 -2.88
C PHE A 341 17.46 -5.57 -3.22
N LEU A 342 18.54 -5.12 -2.61
CA LEU A 342 19.12 -3.79 -2.86
C LEU A 342 19.84 -3.69 -4.21
N LEU A 343 20.17 -4.83 -4.83
CA LEU A 343 20.72 -4.90 -6.18
C LEU A 343 19.66 -4.61 -7.26
N ILE A 344 18.38 -4.79 -6.94
CA ILE A 344 17.28 -4.63 -7.88
C ILE A 344 17.21 -3.17 -8.35
N PRO A 345 17.36 -2.90 -9.67
CA PRO A 345 17.24 -1.54 -10.18
C PRO A 345 15.76 -1.11 -10.24
N SER A 346 15.48 0.17 -10.11
CA SER A 346 14.11 0.72 -10.16
C SER A 346 13.38 0.40 -11.48
N ALA A 347 14.11 0.26 -12.58
CA ALA A 347 13.56 -0.19 -13.86
C ALA A 347 12.93 -1.60 -13.78
N ALA A 348 13.52 -2.51 -12.99
CA ALA A 348 12.98 -3.86 -12.82
C ALA A 348 11.69 -3.88 -11.98
N THR A 349 11.48 -2.90 -11.08
CA THR A 349 10.28 -2.80 -10.26
C THR A 349 9.10 -2.13 -10.97
N THR A 350 9.33 -1.47 -12.10
CA THR A 350 8.29 -0.76 -12.89
C THR A 350 7.15 -1.69 -13.28
N GLY A 351 7.45 -2.92 -13.71
CA GLY A 351 6.44 -3.92 -14.04
C GLY A 351 5.49 -4.21 -12.87
N ALA A 352 6.03 -4.37 -11.66
CA ALA A 352 5.22 -4.58 -10.46
C ALA A 352 4.35 -3.36 -10.14
N LEU A 353 4.90 -2.14 -10.20
CA LEU A 353 4.14 -0.90 -9.95
C LEU A 353 2.96 -0.75 -10.91
N VAL A 354 3.20 -0.98 -12.21
CA VAL A 354 2.14 -0.89 -13.23
C VAL A 354 1.07 -1.97 -13.01
N LEU A 355 1.46 -3.21 -12.73
CA LEU A 355 0.49 -4.30 -12.51
C LEU A 355 -0.31 -4.14 -11.21
N VAL A 356 0.32 -3.68 -10.13
CA VAL A 356 -0.41 -3.30 -8.90
C VAL A 356 -1.41 -2.19 -9.22
N GLY A 357 -1.02 -1.19 -10.01
CA GLY A 357 -1.93 -0.16 -10.51
C GLY A 357 -3.13 -0.74 -11.27
N VAL A 358 -2.90 -1.70 -12.16
CA VAL A 358 -3.97 -2.40 -12.91
C VAL A 358 -4.91 -3.17 -11.96
N LEU A 359 -4.39 -3.84 -10.94
CA LEU A 359 -5.20 -4.56 -9.95
C LEU A 359 -6.10 -3.60 -9.16
N MET A 360 -5.55 -2.48 -8.70
CA MET A 360 -6.29 -1.45 -7.96
C MET A 360 -7.34 -0.75 -8.83
N LEU A 361 -7.05 -0.56 -10.13
CA LEU A 361 -7.99 0.00 -11.10
C LEU A 361 -9.26 -0.82 -11.24
N SER A 362 -9.21 -2.12 -10.95
CA SER A 362 -10.39 -3.00 -11.06
C SER A 362 -11.59 -2.53 -10.23
N SER A 363 -11.37 -1.76 -9.16
CA SER A 363 -12.41 -1.16 -8.32
C SER A 363 -13.28 -0.11 -9.06
N ILE A 364 -12.80 0.43 -10.19
CA ILE A 364 -13.56 1.42 -10.98
C ILE A 364 -14.86 0.83 -11.55
N LYS A 365 -14.95 -0.48 -11.69
CA LYS A 365 -16.13 -1.19 -12.19
C LYS A 365 -17.36 -1.04 -11.28
N ASP A 366 -17.11 -0.76 -10.00
CA ASP A 366 -18.15 -0.63 -8.98
C ASP A 366 -18.67 0.82 -8.87
N VAL A 367 -18.15 1.73 -9.71
CA VAL A 367 -18.64 3.10 -9.87
C VAL A 367 -19.78 3.11 -10.88
N ASP A 368 -20.91 3.71 -10.49
CA ASP A 368 -22.04 3.92 -11.39
C ASP A 368 -21.73 5.09 -12.33
N PHE A 369 -21.34 4.79 -13.56
CA PHE A 369 -21.07 5.78 -14.59
C PHE A 369 -22.32 6.27 -15.33
N ASP A 370 -23.47 5.63 -15.16
CA ASP A 370 -24.75 6.05 -15.74
C ASP A 370 -25.34 7.23 -14.94
N ASP A 371 -25.05 7.32 -13.64
CA ASP A 371 -25.40 8.48 -12.82
C ASP A 371 -24.25 9.51 -12.80
N ILE A 372 -24.42 10.63 -13.53
CA ILE A 372 -23.41 11.69 -13.59
C ILE A 372 -23.06 12.26 -12.21
N SER A 373 -23.96 12.16 -11.22
CA SER A 373 -23.71 12.63 -9.87
C SER A 373 -22.78 11.72 -9.06
N GLU A 374 -22.54 10.50 -9.55
CA GLU A 374 -21.53 9.55 -9.06
C GLU A 374 -20.28 9.58 -9.97
N ALA A 375 -20.50 9.54 -11.29
CA ALA A 375 -19.43 9.46 -12.29
C ALA A 375 -18.48 10.67 -12.27
N LEU A 376 -19.01 11.91 -12.21
CA LEU A 376 -18.18 13.12 -12.24
C LEU A 376 -17.26 13.22 -11.02
N PRO A 377 -17.70 13.03 -9.75
CA PRO A 377 -16.81 13.03 -8.61
C PRO A 377 -15.75 11.92 -8.66
N ALA A 378 -16.12 10.73 -9.14
CA ALA A 378 -15.18 9.64 -9.32
C ALA A 378 -14.10 9.98 -10.35
N PHE A 379 -14.50 10.53 -11.50
CA PHE A 379 -13.58 11.00 -12.54
C PHE A 379 -12.64 12.08 -12.02
N VAL A 380 -13.18 13.11 -11.33
CA VAL A 380 -12.36 14.18 -10.73
C VAL A 380 -11.35 13.63 -9.75
N THR A 381 -11.76 12.70 -8.87
CA THR A 381 -10.86 12.05 -7.93
C THR A 381 -9.67 11.40 -8.64
N VAL A 382 -9.93 10.55 -9.63
CA VAL A 382 -8.90 9.79 -10.34
C VAL A 382 -7.97 10.70 -11.12
N ILE A 383 -8.54 11.60 -11.95
CA ILE A 383 -7.74 12.41 -12.86
C ILE A 383 -6.87 13.44 -12.12
N MET A 384 -7.42 14.04 -11.05
CA MET A 384 -6.68 15.05 -10.29
C MET A 384 -5.53 14.46 -9.48
N MET A 385 -5.62 13.22 -9.00
CA MET A 385 -4.47 12.53 -8.37
C MET A 385 -3.27 12.48 -9.31
N ILE A 386 -3.50 12.20 -10.58
CA ILE A 386 -2.43 12.07 -11.58
C ILE A 386 -1.91 13.44 -12.02
N LEU A 387 -2.82 14.35 -12.39
CA LEU A 387 -2.45 15.65 -12.98
C LEU A 387 -1.80 16.59 -11.96
N THR A 388 -2.21 16.54 -10.69
CA THR A 388 -1.58 17.34 -9.63
C THR A 388 -0.36 16.64 -9.02
N TYR A 389 -0.09 15.39 -9.41
CA TYR A 389 0.93 14.53 -8.78
C TYR A 389 0.73 14.43 -7.26
N ASN A 390 -0.52 14.45 -6.81
CA ASN A 390 -0.89 14.51 -5.39
C ASN A 390 -2.19 13.76 -5.11
N ILE A 391 -2.10 12.68 -4.34
CA ILE A 391 -3.26 11.85 -3.97
C ILE A 391 -4.26 12.65 -3.12
N ALA A 392 -3.77 13.48 -2.17
CA ALA A 392 -4.64 14.26 -1.29
C ALA A 392 -5.47 15.30 -2.07
N GLU A 393 -4.88 15.94 -3.08
CA GLU A 393 -5.60 16.90 -3.94
C GLU A 393 -6.73 16.20 -4.72
N GLY A 394 -6.45 15.04 -5.31
CA GLY A 394 -7.47 14.25 -5.99
C GLY A 394 -8.62 13.84 -5.07
N MET A 395 -8.29 13.36 -3.86
CA MET A 395 -9.30 13.03 -2.84
C MET A 395 -10.13 14.26 -2.44
N SER A 396 -9.47 15.37 -2.15
CA SER A 396 -10.12 16.62 -1.72
C SER A 396 -11.09 17.15 -2.76
N LEU A 397 -10.64 17.24 -4.01
CA LEU A 397 -11.48 17.72 -5.12
C LEU A 397 -12.62 16.74 -5.44
N GLY A 398 -12.39 15.43 -5.28
CA GLY A 398 -13.41 14.40 -5.38
C GLY A 398 -14.52 14.56 -4.34
N LEU A 399 -14.14 14.74 -3.07
CA LEU A 399 -15.09 14.95 -1.96
C LEU A 399 -15.91 16.23 -2.15
N ILE A 400 -15.25 17.34 -2.51
CA ILE A 400 -15.91 18.62 -2.78
C ILE A 400 -16.88 18.48 -3.95
N SER A 401 -16.45 17.89 -5.08
CA SER A 401 -17.29 17.71 -6.26
C SER A 401 -18.51 16.82 -5.99
N TYR A 402 -18.35 15.74 -5.22
CA TYR A 402 -19.45 14.89 -4.80
C TYR A 402 -20.48 15.66 -3.98
N THR A 403 -20.02 16.39 -2.97
CA THR A 403 -20.88 17.18 -2.10
C THR A 403 -21.65 18.24 -2.89
N LEU A 404 -20.98 18.97 -3.78
CA LEU A 404 -21.59 20.00 -4.61
C LEU A 404 -22.61 19.43 -5.59
N VAL A 405 -22.22 18.41 -6.36
CA VAL A 405 -23.10 17.82 -7.41
C VAL A 405 -24.34 17.19 -6.78
N LYS A 406 -24.18 16.41 -5.70
CA LYS A 406 -25.34 15.81 -5.01
C LYS A 406 -26.28 16.86 -4.42
N THR A 407 -25.73 17.91 -3.83
CA THR A 407 -26.54 19.00 -3.23
C THR A 407 -27.30 19.76 -4.30
N LEU A 408 -26.62 20.20 -5.37
CA LEU A 408 -27.22 21.00 -6.44
C LEU A 408 -28.20 20.19 -7.32
N SER A 409 -28.01 18.87 -7.42
CA SER A 409 -28.95 17.97 -8.13
C SER A 409 -30.18 17.56 -7.29
N GLY A 410 -30.39 18.15 -6.12
CA GLY A 410 -31.53 17.87 -5.24
C GLY A 410 -31.38 16.58 -4.42
N ARG A 411 -30.24 15.91 -4.48
CA ARG A 411 -29.96 14.65 -3.75
C ARG A 411 -29.19 14.91 -2.44
N TRP A 412 -29.39 16.07 -1.80
CA TRP A 412 -28.67 16.50 -0.60
C TRP A 412 -28.77 15.52 0.58
N ARG A 413 -29.85 14.72 0.64
CA ARG A 413 -30.06 13.68 1.68
C ARG A 413 -29.07 12.51 1.59
N HIS A 414 -28.40 12.34 0.46
CA HIS A 414 -27.37 11.30 0.26
C HIS A 414 -25.98 11.75 0.78
N VAL A 415 -25.84 13.01 1.17
CA VAL A 415 -24.60 13.57 1.69
C VAL A 415 -24.68 13.60 3.21
N SER A 416 -23.76 12.92 3.90
CA SER A 416 -23.69 12.92 5.37
C SER A 416 -23.28 14.30 5.90
N LEU A 417 -23.73 14.65 7.10
CA LEU A 417 -23.31 15.92 7.74
C LEU A 417 -21.79 16.00 7.87
N THR A 418 -21.14 14.89 8.21
CA THR A 418 -19.68 14.79 8.29
C THR A 418 -19.03 15.15 6.95
N LEU A 419 -19.59 14.68 5.82
CA LEU A 419 -19.06 14.99 4.49
C LEU A 419 -19.22 16.48 4.13
N TYR A 420 -20.32 17.12 4.55
CA TYR A 420 -20.47 18.58 4.42
C TYR A 420 -19.40 19.34 5.20
N ILE A 421 -19.14 18.93 6.46
CA ILE A 421 -18.12 19.59 7.30
C ILE A 421 -16.74 19.42 6.68
N VAL A 422 -16.37 18.20 6.27
CA VAL A 422 -15.08 17.91 5.63
C VAL A 422 -14.93 18.71 4.33
N SER A 423 -15.95 18.70 3.47
CA SER A 423 -15.92 19.48 2.20
C SER A 423 -15.80 20.97 2.46
N ALA A 424 -16.49 21.51 3.47
CA ALA A 424 -16.38 22.93 3.83
C ALA A 424 -14.96 23.27 4.33
N LEU A 425 -14.34 22.42 5.15
CA LEU A 425 -12.96 22.60 5.61
C LEU A 425 -11.97 22.55 4.45
N LEU A 426 -12.16 21.62 3.49
CA LEU A 426 -11.33 21.51 2.30
C LEU A 426 -11.46 22.73 1.40
N VAL A 427 -12.69 23.25 1.18
CA VAL A 427 -12.92 24.50 0.45
C VAL A 427 -12.24 25.67 1.16
N LEU A 428 -12.39 25.77 2.49
CA LEU A 428 -11.74 26.81 3.29
C LEU A 428 -10.22 26.78 3.15
N ARG A 429 -9.61 25.58 3.14
CA ARG A 429 -8.19 25.38 2.89
C ARG A 429 -7.78 25.99 1.54
N TYR A 430 -8.51 25.71 0.46
CA TYR A 430 -8.20 26.27 -0.87
C TYR A 430 -8.38 27.80 -0.92
N VAL A 431 -9.41 28.34 -0.26
CA VAL A 431 -9.67 29.78 -0.22
C VAL A 431 -8.59 30.52 0.57
N LEU A 432 -8.13 29.92 1.67
CA LEU A 432 -7.08 30.51 2.52
C LEU A 432 -5.67 30.25 1.99
N GLN A 433 -5.53 29.47 0.91
CA GLN A 433 -4.23 29.04 0.34
C GLN A 433 -3.30 28.36 1.38
N LEU A 434 -3.90 27.59 2.30
CA LEU A 434 -3.20 26.82 3.33
C LEU A 434 -2.70 25.48 2.80
#